data_93e79b2414cd8298dea77dbd55d48a48
#
_entry.id   93e79b2414cd8298dea77dbd55d48a48
#
_cell.length_a   1.000
_cell.length_b   1.000
_cell.length_c   1.000
_cell.angle_alpha   90.00
_cell.angle_beta   90.00
_cell.angle_gamma   90.00
#
_symmetry.space_group_name_H-M   'P 1'
#
loop_
_entity.id
_entity.type
_entity.pdbx_description
1 polymer ?
#
loop_
_entity_poly.entity_id
_entity_poly.type
_entity_poly.pdbx_seq_one_letter_code
_entity_poly.pdbx_strand_id
1 'polypeptide(L)'
;RGSGKTYSIVKVLANQERYGFKDPIDGEKVEIRHILFSPTFKGNPIFESLKYLDEDDIINEYTEAKFFDVLEEIKADREETDRYKEYKKCWIRFKRMSDDQLKKCRDYEFLATLEEHNYIHPDKLKHAIKFPNGVVCNIILDDCLGGEAFTAKRKSLLVKAILNSRHYGINVIIAAQNLKAINKSIRTN
;
A
#
# COMPACT_ATOMS: atom_id res chain seq x y z
N ARG A 1 -18.36 -21.89 -16.37
CA ARG A 1 -18.15 -20.45 -16.30
C ARG A 1 -18.36 -20.06 -14.85
N GLY A 2 -17.40 -19.43 -14.18
CA GLY A 2 -17.48 -19.08 -12.76
C GLY A 2 -16.70 -20.06 -11.88
N SER A 3 -15.36 -20.04 -12.00
CA SER A 3 -14.47 -20.95 -11.25
C SER A 3 -14.33 -20.59 -9.76
N GLY A 4 -15.14 -19.69 -9.23
CA GLY A 4 -15.07 -19.23 -7.84
C GLY A 4 -13.80 -18.44 -7.48
N LYS A 5 -12.93 -18.13 -8.46
CA LYS A 5 -11.66 -17.42 -8.21
C LYS A 5 -11.87 -16.03 -7.62
N THR A 6 -12.67 -15.21 -8.30
CA THR A 6 -13.01 -13.86 -7.83
C THR A 6 -13.67 -13.91 -6.45
N TYR A 7 -14.58 -14.88 -6.23
CA TYR A 7 -15.18 -15.10 -4.91
C TYR A 7 -14.13 -15.44 -3.84
N SER A 8 -13.18 -16.30 -4.16
CA SER A 8 -12.12 -16.67 -3.22
C SER A 8 -11.22 -15.48 -2.88
N ILE A 9 -10.89 -14.62 -3.87
CA ILE A 9 -10.13 -13.39 -3.66
C ILE A 9 -10.89 -12.45 -2.72
N VAL A 10 -12.15 -12.15 -3.05
CA VAL A 10 -12.98 -11.26 -2.24
C VAL A 10 -13.13 -11.80 -0.82
N LYS A 11 -13.30 -13.11 -0.64
CA LYS A 11 -13.36 -13.71 0.70
C LYS A 11 -12.07 -13.52 1.50
N VAL A 12 -10.90 -13.64 0.88
CA VAL A 12 -9.60 -13.39 1.53
C VAL A 12 -9.49 -11.93 1.92
N LEU A 13 -9.81 -11.01 1.01
CA LEU A 13 -9.76 -9.56 1.26
C LEU A 13 -10.75 -9.14 2.35
N ALA A 14 -11.98 -9.61 2.31
CA ALA A 14 -12.96 -9.35 3.36
C ALA A 14 -12.52 -9.86 4.74
N ASN A 15 -11.79 -10.98 4.79
CA ASN A 15 -11.19 -11.44 6.04
C ASN A 15 -10.06 -10.50 6.50
N GLN A 16 -9.22 -10.00 5.60
CA GLN A 16 -8.22 -8.97 5.95
C GLN A 16 -8.88 -7.73 6.50
N GLU A 17 -9.95 -7.24 5.86
CA GLU A 17 -10.73 -6.10 6.35
C GLU A 17 -11.32 -6.33 7.75
N ARG A 18 -11.82 -7.55 7.99
CA ARG A 18 -12.45 -7.94 9.28
C ARG A 18 -11.44 -7.98 10.41
N TYR A 19 -10.30 -8.63 10.20
CA TYR A 19 -9.30 -8.81 11.25
C TYR A 19 -8.33 -7.64 11.34
N GLY A 20 -8.10 -6.94 10.24
CA GLY A 20 -7.19 -5.79 10.13
C GLY A 20 -5.74 -6.16 10.34
N PHE A 21 -4.91 -5.13 10.30
CA PHE A 21 -3.50 -5.20 10.65
C PHE A 21 -3.23 -4.21 11.77
N LYS A 22 -2.24 -4.51 12.60
CA LYS A 22 -1.77 -3.61 13.65
C LYS A 22 -0.30 -3.30 13.43
N ASP A 23 0.07 -2.05 13.63
CA ASP A 23 1.46 -1.65 13.65
C ASP A 23 2.16 -2.35 14.84
N PRO A 24 3.27 -3.06 14.62
CA PRO A 24 3.96 -3.79 15.69
C PRO A 24 4.63 -2.85 16.72
N ILE A 25 4.78 -1.55 16.41
CA ILE A 25 5.47 -0.58 17.28
C ILE A 25 4.51 0.02 18.29
N ASP A 26 3.35 0.50 17.86
CA ASP A 26 2.40 1.21 18.72
C ASP A 26 1.04 0.49 18.86
N GLY A 27 0.83 -0.58 18.12
CA GLY A 27 -0.39 -1.37 18.14
C GLY A 27 -1.60 -0.68 17.47
N GLU A 28 -1.40 0.49 16.85
CA GLU A 28 -2.45 1.20 16.13
C GLU A 28 -2.90 0.39 14.90
N LYS A 29 -4.16 0.56 14.52
CA LYS A 29 -4.71 -0.14 13.36
C LYS A 29 -4.12 0.45 12.09
N VAL A 30 -3.46 -0.41 11.29
CA VAL A 30 -2.98 -0.09 9.94
C VAL A 30 -4.17 -0.12 8.98
N GLU A 31 -4.21 0.83 8.07
CA GLU A 31 -5.26 0.92 7.07
C GLU A 31 -5.07 -0.10 5.95
N ILE A 32 -6.14 -0.39 5.24
CA ILE A 32 -6.12 -1.31 4.08
C ILE A 32 -6.64 -0.53 2.89
N ARG A 33 -5.98 -0.67 1.75
CA ARG A 33 -6.40 -0.12 0.47
C ARG A 33 -6.42 -1.25 -0.56
N HIS A 34 -7.50 -1.38 -1.30
CA HIS A 34 -7.61 -2.31 -2.42
C HIS A 34 -7.57 -1.54 -3.72
N ILE A 35 -6.71 -1.93 -4.64
CA ILE A 35 -6.62 -1.35 -5.98
C ILE A 35 -6.89 -2.47 -6.99
N LEU A 36 -7.93 -2.30 -7.78
CA LEU A 36 -8.44 -3.33 -8.67
C LEU A 36 -8.21 -2.97 -10.14
N PHE A 37 -7.45 -3.79 -10.83
CA PHE A 37 -7.40 -3.80 -12.28
C PHE A 37 -8.35 -4.89 -12.79
N SER A 38 -9.47 -4.49 -13.40
CA SER A 38 -10.46 -5.44 -13.92
C SER A 38 -11.25 -4.85 -15.08
N PRO A 39 -11.09 -5.36 -16.31
CA PRO A 39 -11.89 -4.94 -17.47
C PRO A 39 -13.35 -5.36 -17.34
N THR A 40 -13.66 -6.30 -16.47
CA THR A 40 -15.00 -6.89 -16.31
C THR A 40 -15.70 -6.45 -15.03
N PHE A 41 -15.17 -5.47 -14.30
CA PHE A 41 -15.70 -5.00 -13.00
C PHE A 41 -17.20 -4.67 -13.07
N LYS A 42 -17.64 -3.89 -14.07
CA LYS A 42 -19.04 -3.47 -14.21
C LYS A 42 -20.03 -4.63 -14.33
N GLY A 43 -19.56 -5.81 -14.68
CA GLY A 43 -20.37 -7.04 -14.74
C GLY A 43 -20.21 -7.97 -13.53
N ASN A 44 -19.44 -7.57 -12.52
CA ASN A 44 -19.10 -8.42 -11.39
C ASN A 44 -19.28 -7.71 -10.04
N PRO A 45 -20.50 -7.63 -9.52
CA PRO A 45 -20.83 -6.86 -8.32
C PRO A 45 -20.20 -7.44 -7.03
N ILE A 46 -19.51 -8.58 -7.11
CA ILE A 46 -18.95 -9.24 -5.93
C ILE A 46 -17.90 -8.39 -5.23
N PHE A 47 -17.17 -7.55 -5.98
CA PHE A 47 -16.18 -6.63 -5.42
C PHE A 47 -16.80 -5.47 -4.63
N GLU A 48 -18.08 -5.13 -4.88
CA GLU A 48 -18.81 -4.08 -4.15
C GLU A 48 -18.98 -4.40 -2.65
N SER A 49 -18.73 -5.65 -2.26
CA SER A 49 -18.77 -6.08 -0.86
C SER A 49 -17.52 -5.67 -0.06
N LEU A 50 -16.45 -5.23 -0.73
CA LEU A 50 -15.21 -4.78 -0.08
C LEU A 50 -15.36 -3.33 0.38
N LYS A 51 -15.02 -3.06 1.65
CA LYS A 51 -15.16 -1.74 2.28
C LYS A 51 -14.06 -0.75 1.89
N TYR A 52 -12.88 -1.28 1.57
CA TYR A 52 -11.68 -0.48 1.29
C TYR A 52 -11.29 -0.56 -0.19
N LEU A 53 -12.31 -0.70 -1.05
CA LEU A 53 -12.19 -0.57 -2.49
C LEU A 53 -12.98 0.68 -2.91
N ASP A 54 -12.28 1.77 -3.11
CA ASP A 54 -12.86 3.03 -3.54
C ASP A 54 -13.06 3.04 -5.07
N GLU A 55 -13.98 3.86 -5.58
CA GLU A 55 -14.25 3.97 -7.02
C GLU A 55 -13.01 4.43 -7.80
N ASP A 56 -12.19 5.30 -7.22
CA ASP A 56 -10.96 5.81 -7.81
C ASP A 56 -9.86 4.74 -7.91
N ASP A 57 -9.97 3.69 -7.11
CA ASP A 57 -9.04 2.55 -7.09
C ASP A 57 -9.45 1.44 -8.07
N ILE A 58 -10.51 1.65 -8.88
CA ILE A 58 -10.99 0.70 -9.88
C ILE A 58 -10.51 1.11 -11.27
N ILE A 59 -9.60 0.32 -11.82
CA ILE A 59 -8.97 0.57 -13.11
C ILE A 59 -9.46 -0.46 -14.11
N ASN A 60 -10.20 0.00 -15.13
CA ASN A 60 -10.89 -0.87 -16.09
C ASN A 60 -9.94 -1.65 -17.03
N GLU A 61 -8.67 -1.28 -17.10
CA GLU A 61 -7.69 -1.99 -17.92
C GLU A 61 -6.29 -1.89 -17.30
N TYR A 62 -5.50 -2.92 -17.46
CA TYR A 62 -4.09 -2.91 -17.12
C TYR A 62 -3.26 -2.35 -18.27
N THR A 63 -2.49 -1.30 -18.01
CA THR A 63 -1.35 -0.87 -18.83
C THR A 63 -0.15 -0.65 -17.92
N GLU A 64 1.07 -0.78 -18.45
CA GLU A 64 2.29 -0.52 -17.66
C GLU A 64 2.33 0.92 -17.15
N ALA A 65 1.79 1.88 -17.91
CA ALA A 65 1.72 3.28 -17.48
C ALA A 65 0.82 3.46 -16.26
N LYS A 66 -0.44 2.97 -16.31
CA LYS A 66 -1.36 3.04 -15.18
C LYS A 66 -0.83 2.31 -13.95
N PHE A 67 -0.18 1.17 -14.16
CA PHE A 67 0.43 0.43 -13.08
C PHE A 67 1.62 1.17 -12.46
N PHE A 68 2.39 1.87 -13.28
CA PHE A 68 3.47 2.75 -12.80
C PHE A 68 2.92 3.89 -11.95
N ASP A 69 1.87 4.58 -12.41
CA ASP A 69 1.25 5.68 -11.68
C ASP A 69 0.75 5.22 -10.30
N VAL A 70 0.11 4.06 -10.24
CA VAL A 70 -0.32 3.44 -8.98
C VAL A 70 0.87 3.16 -8.04
N LEU A 71 1.97 2.63 -8.56
CA LEU A 71 3.15 2.35 -7.73
C LEU A 71 3.80 3.63 -7.20
N GLU A 72 3.87 4.68 -8.01
CA GLU A 72 4.42 5.98 -7.58
C GLU A 72 3.51 6.64 -6.53
N GLU A 73 2.19 6.53 -6.68
CA GLU A 73 1.25 7.00 -5.64
C GLU A 73 1.45 6.26 -4.32
N ILE A 74 1.48 4.91 -4.36
CA ILE A 74 1.71 4.10 -3.15
C ILE A 74 3.05 4.47 -2.48
N LYS A 75 4.08 4.71 -3.27
CA LYS A 75 5.39 5.11 -2.79
C LYS A 75 5.34 6.48 -2.11
N ALA A 76 4.69 7.45 -2.72
CA ALA A 76 4.51 8.79 -2.15
C ALA A 76 3.73 8.74 -0.83
N ASP A 77 2.61 8.03 -0.78
CA ASP A 77 1.80 7.80 0.43
C ASP A 77 2.64 7.19 1.56
N ARG A 78 3.51 6.25 1.22
CA ARG A 78 4.40 5.59 2.19
C ARG A 78 5.49 6.53 2.69
N GLU A 79 6.14 7.27 1.81
CA GLU A 79 7.16 8.25 2.19
C GLU A 79 6.59 9.34 3.11
N GLU A 80 5.36 9.77 2.86
CA GLU A 80 4.64 10.70 3.74
C GLU A 80 4.39 10.09 5.12
N THR A 81 3.88 8.86 5.15
CA THR A 81 3.67 8.10 6.39
C THR A 81 4.96 7.92 7.19
N ASP A 82 6.06 7.53 6.52
CA ASP A 82 7.33 7.27 7.17
C ASP A 82 7.92 8.56 7.77
N ARG A 83 7.83 9.70 7.06
CA ARG A 83 8.21 11.02 7.59
C ARG A 83 7.40 11.40 8.82
N TYR A 84 6.09 11.19 8.78
CA TYR A 84 5.22 11.45 9.92
C TYR A 84 5.57 10.58 11.13
N LYS A 85 5.78 9.27 10.93
CA LYS A 85 6.18 8.33 12.00
C LYS A 85 7.53 8.70 12.60
N GLU A 86 8.47 9.16 11.78
CA GLU A 86 9.77 9.64 12.25
C GLU A 86 9.62 10.90 13.10
N TYR A 87 8.85 11.88 12.63
CA TYR A 87 8.51 13.05 13.42
C TYR A 87 7.86 12.68 14.77
N LYS A 88 6.89 11.77 14.76
CA LYS A 88 6.24 11.27 16.00
C LYS A 88 7.27 10.69 16.99
N LYS A 89 8.25 9.94 16.51
CA LYS A 89 9.36 9.42 17.36
C LYS A 89 10.20 10.56 17.91
N CYS A 90 10.58 11.52 17.09
CA CYS A 90 11.34 12.71 17.50
C CYS A 90 10.57 13.51 18.55
N TRP A 91 9.26 13.70 18.35
CA TRP A 91 8.40 14.38 19.33
C TRP A 91 8.35 13.67 20.68
N ILE A 92 8.19 12.35 20.69
CA ILE A 92 8.17 11.58 21.94
C ILE A 92 9.51 11.70 22.67
N ARG A 93 10.62 11.65 21.95
CA ARG A 93 11.97 11.87 22.49
C ARG A 93 12.10 13.28 23.07
N PHE A 94 11.69 14.30 22.32
CA PHE A 94 11.70 15.70 22.74
C PHE A 94 10.95 15.91 24.06
N LYS A 95 9.75 15.35 24.20
CA LYS A 95 8.95 15.47 25.42
C LYS A 95 9.55 14.79 26.65
N ARG A 96 10.49 13.89 26.46
CA ARG A 96 11.21 13.20 27.56
C ARG A 96 12.53 13.88 27.95
N MET A 97 12.98 14.83 27.14
CA MET A 97 14.22 15.56 27.41
C MET A 97 13.98 16.73 28.39
N SER A 98 14.94 16.96 29.30
CA SER A 98 14.98 18.18 30.07
C SER A 98 15.58 19.34 29.24
N ASP A 99 15.34 20.58 29.67
CA ASP A 99 15.89 21.77 29.01
C ASP A 99 17.41 21.73 28.89
N ASP A 100 18.10 21.21 29.91
CA ASP A 100 19.56 21.06 29.88
C ASP A 100 20.04 20.00 28.90
N GLN A 101 19.28 18.93 28.74
CA GLN A 101 19.55 17.90 27.73
C GLN A 101 19.33 18.46 26.34
N LEU A 102 18.27 19.22 26.14
CA LEU A 102 17.96 19.83 24.84
C LEU A 102 19.05 20.83 24.42
N LYS A 103 19.49 21.70 25.33
CA LYS A 103 20.60 22.67 25.08
C LYS A 103 21.95 22.00 24.74
N LYS A 104 22.17 20.78 25.23
CA LYS A 104 23.39 20.01 24.99
C LYS A 104 23.22 19.02 23.81
N CYS A 105 22.02 18.94 23.22
CA CYS A 105 21.76 18.02 22.12
C CYS A 105 22.55 18.43 20.88
N ARG A 106 23.33 17.49 20.34
CA ARG A 106 24.12 17.67 19.11
C ARG A 106 23.60 16.79 17.97
N ASP A 107 22.42 16.23 18.14
CA ASP A 107 21.73 15.45 17.12
C ASP A 107 20.99 16.42 16.20
N TYR A 108 21.70 16.88 15.17
CA TYR A 108 21.20 17.91 14.27
C TYR A 108 20.02 17.41 13.41
N GLU A 109 19.99 16.14 13.04
CA GLU A 109 18.86 15.55 12.31
C GLU A 109 17.58 15.59 13.14
N PHE A 110 17.68 15.17 14.40
CA PHE A 110 16.59 15.24 15.36
C PHE A 110 16.04 16.67 15.53
N LEU A 111 16.94 17.65 15.72
CA LEU A 111 16.54 19.05 15.89
C LEU A 111 15.92 19.62 14.61
N ALA A 112 16.50 19.34 13.44
CA ALA A 112 15.99 19.77 12.15
C ALA A 112 14.58 19.21 11.90
N THR A 113 14.36 17.93 12.21
CA THR A 113 13.03 17.31 12.07
C THR A 113 11.97 17.99 12.95
N LEU A 114 12.32 18.42 14.16
CA LEU A 114 11.41 19.16 15.04
C LEU A 114 11.14 20.58 14.52
N GLU A 115 12.18 21.27 14.04
CA GLU A 115 12.07 22.63 13.48
C GLU A 115 11.23 22.66 12.20
N GLU A 116 11.43 21.72 11.30
CA GLU A 116 10.65 21.58 10.06
C GLU A 116 9.13 21.56 10.35
N HIS A 117 8.73 20.94 11.44
CA HIS A 117 7.34 20.82 11.86
C HIS A 117 6.94 21.88 12.93
N ASN A 118 7.78 22.91 13.14
CA ASN A 118 7.53 23.99 14.10
C ASN A 118 7.13 23.50 15.51
N TYR A 119 7.65 22.36 15.95
CA TYR A 119 7.32 21.75 17.24
C TYR A 119 5.81 21.55 17.48
N ILE A 120 5.04 21.35 16.41
CA ILE A 120 3.59 21.11 16.49
C ILE A 120 3.33 19.70 17.01
N HIS A 121 2.34 19.52 17.88
CA HIS A 121 1.97 18.18 18.36
C HIS A 121 1.58 17.26 17.19
N PRO A 122 2.11 16.01 17.09
CA PRO A 122 1.84 15.12 15.96
C PRO A 122 0.36 14.89 15.66
N ASP A 123 -0.51 14.83 16.70
CA ASP A 123 -1.94 14.64 16.49
C ASP A 123 -2.60 15.76 15.67
N LYS A 124 -2.03 16.97 15.69
CA LYS A 124 -2.54 18.06 14.84
C LYS A 124 -2.17 17.89 13.38
N LEU A 125 -1.08 17.18 13.09
CA LEU A 125 -0.61 16.88 11.76
C LEU A 125 -1.28 15.62 11.18
N LYS A 126 -1.77 14.74 12.04
CA LYS A 126 -2.37 13.45 11.67
C LYS A 126 -3.46 13.58 10.60
N HIS A 127 -4.25 14.64 10.67
CA HIS A 127 -5.37 14.86 9.73
C HIS A 127 -4.94 15.28 8.31
N ALA A 128 -3.69 15.72 8.15
CA ALA A 128 -3.14 16.09 6.86
C ALA A 128 -2.48 14.91 6.14
N ILE A 129 -2.27 13.80 6.84
CA ILE A 129 -1.61 12.60 6.33
C ILE A 129 -2.67 11.59 5.90
N LYS A 130 -2.58 11.10 4.67
CA LYS A 130 -3.56 10.16 4.13
C LYS A 130 -3.62 8.86 4.94
N PHE A 131 -2.45 8.30 5.29
CA PHE A 131 -2.32 7.05 6.05
C PHE A 131 -1.38 7.20 7.24
N PRO A 132 -1.76 7.90 8.30
CA PRO A 132 -0.85 8.24 9.41
C PRO A 132 -0.31 7.02 10.17
N ASN A 133 -1.06 5.92 10.20
CA ASN A 133 -0.66 4.67 10.86
C ASN A 133 -0.03 3.66 9.88
N GLY A 134 0.06 4.03 8.60
CA GLY A 134 0.49 3.17 7.52
C GLY A 134 -0.67 2.49 6.81
N VAL A 135 -0.37 1.92 5.65
CA VAL A 135 -1.35 1.25 4.79
C VAL A 135 -0.79 -0.05 4.25
N VAL A 136 -1.65 -1.06 4.16
CA VAL A 136 -1.41 -2.31 3.41
C VAL A 136 -2.17 -2.22 2.11
N CYS A 137 -1.45 -2.08 1.00
CA CYS A 137 -2.04 -2.02 -0.33
C CYS A 137 -2.15 -3.41 -0.95
N ASN A 138 -3.35 -3.80 -1.37
CA ASN A 138 -3.60 -5.00 -2.15
C ASN A 138 -3.88 -4.59 -3.60
N ILE A 139 -2.99 -4.96 -4.51
CA ILE A 139 -3.18 -4.77 -5.95
C ILE A 139 -3.76 -6.06 -6.52
N ILE A 140 -4.97 -5.98 -7.06
CA ILE A 140 -5.72 -7.11 -7.57
C ILE A 140 -5.78 -7.02 -9.10
N LEU A 141 -5.32 -8.07 -9.78
CA LEU A 141 -5.42 -8.22 -11.23
C LEU A 141 -6.45 -9.31 -11.53
N ASP A 142 -7.69 -8.91 -11.85
CA ASP A 142 -8.78 -9.83 -12.17
C ASP A 142 -9.11 -9.77 -13.66
N ASP A 143 -9.11 -10.94 -14.30
CA ASP A 143 -9.40 -11.14 -15.72
C ASP A 143 -8.54 -10.29 -16.70
N CYS A 144 -7.33 -9.91 -16.28
CA CYS A 144 -6.37 -9.17 -17.08
C CYS A 144 -5.55 -10.07 -18.04
N LEU A 145 -5.89 -11.37 -18.14
CA LEU A 145 -5.19 -12.34 -19.00
C LEU A 145 -5.39 -12.00 -20.47
N GLY A 146 -4.30 -11.85 -21.19
CA GLY A 146 -4.30 -11.45 -22.62
C GLY A 146 -3.88 -10.00 -22.86
N GLY A 147 -3.81 -9.18 -21.81
CA GLY A 147 -3.26 -7.82 -21.85
C GLY A 147 -1.74 -7.79 -21.65
N GLU A 148 -1.17 -6.60 -21.66
CA GLU A 148 0.26 -6.32 -21.48
C GLU A 148 0.84 -6.94 -20.21
N ALA A 149 0.05 -7.07 -19.13
CA ALA A 149 0.46 -7.58 -17.84
C ALA A 149 1.18 -8.94 -17.91
N PHE A 150 0.74 -9.82 -18.81
CA PHE A 150 1.18 -11.22 -18.85
C PHE A 150 1.99 -11.58 -20.07
N THR A 151 1.98 -10.75 -21.11
CA THR A 151 2.87 -10.85 -22.27
C THR A 151 4.27 -10.31 -21.97
N ALA A 152 4.42 -9.70 -20.83
CA ALA A 152 5.61 -8.96 -20.44
C ALA A 152 6.85 -9.87 -20.31
N LYS A 153 7.90 -9.44 -20.95
CA LYS A 153 9.27 -9.94 -20.80
C LYS A 153 9.73 -9.81 -19.34
N ARG A 154 10.80 -10.53 -18.95
CA ARG A 154 11.43 -10.46 -17.60
C ARG A 154 11.64 -9.07 -17.02
N LYS A 155 11.54 -8.01 -17.83
CA LYS A 155 11.72 -6.61 -17.44
C LYS A 155 10.42 -5.86 -17.16
N SER A 156 9.26 -6.51 -17.18
CA SER A 156 8.00 -5.81 -16.92
C SER A 156 7.97 -5.21 -15.52
N LEU A 157 7.27 -4.11 -15.39
CA LEU A 157 7.10 -3.41 -14.14
C LEU A 157 6.37 -4.30 -13.12
N LEU A 158 5.38 -5.08 -13.56
CA LEU A 158 4.67 -6.05 -12.71
C LEU A 158 5.62 -7.07 -12.09
N VAL A 159 6.53 -7.66 -12.88
CA VAL A 159 7.52 -8.61 -12.34
C VAL A 159 8.42 -7.94 -11.31
N LYS A 160 8.89 -6.73 -11.58
CA LYS A 160 9.70 -5.96 -10.63
C LYS A 160 8.93 -5.64 -9.36
N ALA A 161 7.68 -5.23 -9.47
CA ALA A 161 6.83 -4.93 -8.33
C ALA A 161 6.58 -6.16 -7.45
N ILE A 162 6.35 -7.34 -8.04
CA ILE A 162 6.18 -8.59 -7.29
C ILE A 162 7.47 -8.96 -6.55
N LEU A 163 8.63 -8.89 -7.23
CA LEU A 163 9.93 -9.18 -6.63
C LEU A 163 10.27 -8.22 -5.49
N ASN A 164 9.87 -6.97 -5.60
CA ASN A 164 10.12 -5.92 -4.62
C ASN A 164 8.88 -5.60 -3.76
N SER A 165 7.88 -6.47 -3.72
CA SER A 165 6.60 -6.22 -3.05
C SER A 165 6.76 -5.79 -1.59
N ARG A 166 7.74 -6.36 -0.87
CA ARG A 166 8.07 -5.98 0.50
C ARG A 166 8.58 -4.53 0.62
N HIS A 167 9.35 -4.06 -0.36
CA HIS A 167 9.86 -2.69 -0.38
C HIS A 167 8.75 -1.68 -0.65
N TYR A 168 7.77 -2.06 -1.49
CA TYR A 168 6.60 -1.21 -1.76
C TYR A 168 5.52 -1.33 -0.68
N GLY A 169 5.56 -2.36 0.18
CA GLY A 169 4.49 -2.64 1.14
C GLY A 169 3.18 -3.06 0.46
N ILE A 170 3.28 -3.75 -0.67
CA ILE A 170 2.14 -4.20 -1.48
C ILE A 170 1.97 -5.72 -1.44
N ASN A 171 0.73 -6.16 -1.56
CA ASN A 171 0.38 -7.52 -1.92
C ASN A 171 -0.16 -7.54 -3.35
N VAL A 172 0.35 -8.41 -4.19
CA VAL A 172 -0.16 -8.57 -5.57
C VAL A 172 -0.95 -9.87 -5.66
N ILE A 173 -2.21 -9.76 -6.02
CA ILE A 173 -3.16 -10.87 -6.13
C ILE A 173 -3.58 -11.00 -7.59
N ILE A 174 -3.37 -12.16 -8.20
CA ILE A 174 -3.64 -12.39 -9.61
C ILE A 174 -4.70 -13.47 -9.78
N ALA A 175 -5.84 -13.13 -10.35
CA ALA A 175 -6.86 -14.08 -10.79
C ALA A 175 -6.58 -14.55 -12.21
N ALA A 176 -5.97 -15.70 -12.34
CA ALA A 176 -5.64 -16.27 -13.65
C ALA A 176 -6.50 -17.49 -13.98
N GLN A 177 -7.01 -17.58 -15.20
CA GLN A 177 -7.74 -18.77 -15.68
C GLN A 177 -6.78 -19.90 -16.07
N ASN A 178 -5.57 -19.56 -16.51
CA ASN A 178 -4.55 -20.51 -16.88
C ASN A 178 -3.20 -20.09 -16.29
N LEU A 179 -2.67 -20.90 -15.37
CA LEU A 179 -1.37 -20.63 -14.75
C LEU A 179 -0.20 -20.60 -15.77
N LYS A 180 -0.35 -21.32 -16.89
CA LYS A 180 0.67 -21.30 -17.96
C LYS A 180 0.75 -19.94 -18.67
N ALA A 181 -0.33 -19.14 -18.63
CA ALA A 181 -0.34 -17.79 -19.20
C ALA A 181 0.44 -16.79 -18.33
N ILE A 182 0.69 -17.12 -17.08
CA ILE A 182 1.49 -16.28 -16.17
C ILE A 182 2.97 -16.57 -16.41
N ASN A 183 3.76 -15.54 -16.57
CA ASN A 183 5.21 -15.65 -16.76
C ASN A 183 5.84 -16.51 -15.64
N LYS A 184 6.81 -17.38 -16.02
CA LYS A 184 7.50 -18.27 -15.09
C LYS A 184 8.10 -17.51 -13.90
N SER A 185 8.65 -16.32 -14.12
CA SER A 185 9.24 -15.50 -13.06
C SER A 185 8.24 -15.06 -11.99
N ILE A 186 6.96 -14.93 -12.34
CA ILE A 186 5.88 -14.61 -11.39
C ILE A 186 5.43 -15.86 -10.63
N ARG A 187 5.41 -17.02 -11.31
CA ARG A 187 4.92 -18.29 -10.73
C ARG A 187 5.86 -18.91 -9.69
N THR A 188 7.13 -18.53 -9.70
CA THR A 188 8.18 -19.12 -8.84
C THR A 188 8.50 -18.26 -7.63
N ASN A 189 7.84 -17.11 -7.47
CA ASN A 189 7.89 -16.25 -6.31
C ASN A 189 6.54 -16.22 -5.61
#